data_5badeb1c37ef20b0659bcd4fcb7ac342
#
_entry.id   5badeb1c37ef20b0659bcd4fcb7ac342
#
_cell.length_a   1.000
_cell.length_b   1.000
_cell.length_c   1.000
_cell.angle_alpha   90.00
_cell.angle_beta   90.00
_cell.angle_gamma   90.00
#
_symmetry.space_group_name_H-M   'P 1'
#
loop_
_entity.id
_entity.type
_entity.pdbx_description
1 polymer ?
#
loop_
_entity_poly.entity_id
_entity_poly.type
_entity_poly.pdbx_seq_one_letter_code
_entity_poly.pdbx_strand_id
1 'polypeptide(L)'
;MLKLRKIFNELKEGGIFKTTFQMAIVYVMFYFTVFKFLHIQYITNISLCMAIYLYISYWFAKKLHRQLDRSLHELRMQSRESKPVSDEDMEWTAYHEAGHALVARLVSNDLRIKSITIIPNRSQHYSGQVRTDKKNHNHTASNMLNSIKVSLAGMIAEDIAFNEHAVGCRTDLRHAKDNVYHMLQDLNMGKKIIYNDKRELDAEAEQILQEEKVKTRKILTDNWSILVDLKDELMIKQYMNEEEINTFFEKYGI
;
A
#
# COMPACT_ATOMS: atom_id res chain seq x y z
N MET A 1 -4.53 -16.22 -23.89
CA MET A 1 -3.81 -14.94 -24.10
C MET A 1 -4.16 -14.24 -25.41
N LEU A 2 -4.15 -14.90 -26.59
CA LEU A 2 -4.49 -14.30 -27.90
C LEU A 2 -5.91 -13.73 -27.99
N LYS A 3 -6.93 -14.40 -27.43
CA LYS A 3 -8.34 -13.93 -27.43
C LYS A 3 -8.55 -12.65 -26.63
N LEU A 4 -7.88 -12.52 -25.46
CA LEU A 4 -7.95 -11.32 -24.59
C LEU A 4 -7.25 -10.13 -25.24
N ARG A 5 -6.14 -10.35 -25.94
CA ARG A 5 -5.41 -9.31 -26.66
C ARG A 5 -6.21 -8.77 -27.85
N LYS A 6 -6.99 -9.64 -28.50
CA LYS A 6 -7.89 -9.26 -29.61
C LYS A 6 -9.06 -8.41 -29.10
N ILE A 7 -9.71 -8.83 -28.02
CA ILE A 7 -10.79 -8.06 -27.35
C ILE A 7 -10.26 -6.71 -26.82
N PHE A 8 -9.05 -6.70 -26.29
CA PHE A 8 -8.42 -5.46 -25.79
C PHE A 8 -8.09 -4.48 -26.94
N ASN A 9 -7.61 -4.98 -28.07
CA ASN A 9 -7.35 -4.15 -29.24
C ASN A 9 -8.66 -3.66 -29.89
N GLU A 10 -9.68 -4.47 -29.97
CA GLU A 10 -11.01 -4.07 -30.46
C GLU A 10 -11.67 -3.03 -29.56
N LEU A 11 -11.49 -3.10 -28.23
CA LEU A 11 -11.96 -2.10 -27.27
C LEU A 11 -11.11 -0.81 -27.30
N LYS A 12 -9.81 -0.91 -27.55
CA LYS A 12 -8.89 0.23 -27.61
C LYS A 12 -8.96 0.98 -28.95
N GLU A 13 -9.12 0.26 -30.06
CA GLU A 13 -9.10 0.86 -31.40
C GLU A 13 -10.43 1.44 -31.86
N GLY A 14 -11.51 1.31 -31.14
CA GLY A 14 -12.65 1.95 -31.68
C GLY A 14 -14.00 1.74 -31.06
N GLY A 15 -14.13 0.83 -30.16
CA GLY A 15 -15.47 0.40 -29.81
C GLY A 15 -16.31 1.54 -29.25
N ILE A 16 -16.00 2.10 -28.12
CA ILE A 16 -16.93 2.97 -27.39
C ILE A 16 -16.77 4.46 -27.79
N PHE A 17 -15.55 4.95 -27.93
CA PHE A 17 -15.33 6.37 -28.25
C PHE A 17 -15.69 6.66 -29.70
N LYS A 18 -15.38 5.75 -30.63
CA LYS A 18 -15.69 5.88 -32.05
C LYS A 18 -17.21 5.74 -32.33
N THR A 19 -17.86 4.80 -31.62
CA THR A 19 -19.34 4.65 -31.73
C THR A 19 -20.09 5.81 -31.08
N THR A 20 -19.68 6.32 -29.93
CA THR A 20 -20.29 7.51 -29.31
C THR A 20 -20.04 8.76 -30.16
N PHE A 21 -18.84 8.90 -30.74
CA PHE A 21 -18.54 10.02 -31.65
C PHE A 21 -19.31 9.91 -32.98
N GLN A 22 -19.41 8.71 -33.55
CA GLN A 22 -20.24 8.48 -34.76
C GLN A 22 -21.72 8.70 -34.48
N MET A 23 -22.25 8.25 -33.36
CA MET A 23 -23.62 8.52 -32.94
C MET A 23 -23.89 10.01 -32.75
N ALA A 24 -22.92 10.75 -32.16
CA ALA A 24 -23.03 12.20 -32.03
C ALA A 24 -23.04 12.91 -33.37
N ILE A 25 -22.22 12.48 -34.35
CA ILE A 25 -22.24 13.02 -35.72
C ILE A 25 -23.57 12.73 -36.42
N VAL A 26 -24.05 11.50 -36.36
CA VAL A 26 -25.35 11.12 -36.95
C VAL A 26 -26.49 11.93 -36.33
N TYR A 27 -26.46 12.16 -35.03
CA TYR A 27 -27.46 12.96 -34.34
C TYR A 27 -27.39 14.45 -34.71
N VAL A 28 -26.18 15.00 -34.87
CA VAL A 28 -25.99 16.38 -35.35
C VAL A 28 -26.51 16.52 -36.79
N MET A 29 -26.24 15.55 -37.65
CA MET A 29 -26.76 15.55 -39.04
C MET A 29 -28.29 15.41 -39.08
N PHE A 30 -28.84 14.54 -38.23
CA PHE A 30 -30.30 14.40 -38.09
C PHE A 30 -30.94 15.70 -37.55
N TYR A 31 -30.29 16.34 -36.55
CA TYR A 31 -30.72 17.63 -36.02
C TYR A 31 -30.76 18.71 -37.11
N PHE A 32 -29.73 18.85 -37.95
CA PHE A 32 -29.71 19.83 -39.04
C PHE A 32 -30.74 19.52 -40.15
N THR A 33 -31.04 18.26 -40.42
CA THR A 33 -32.09 17.88 -41.39
C THR A 33 -33.49 18.15 -40.84
N VAL A 34 -33.73 17.90 -39.56
CA VAL A 34 -35.02 18.17 -38.90
C VAL A 34 -35.21 19.67 -38.65
N PHE A 35 -34.10 20.42 -38.40
CA PHE A 35 -34.10 21.87 -38.21
C PHE A 35 -34.67 22.63 -39.42
N LYS A 36 -34.48 22.12 -40.64
CA LYS A 36 -35.04 22.69 -41.86
C LYS A 36 -36.59 22.62 -41.95
N PHE A 37 -37.21 21.79 -41.11
CA PHE A 37 -38.66 21.50 -41.19
C PHE A 37 -39.50 21.93 -39.97
N LEU A 38 -38.87 22.36 -38.84
CA LEU A 38 -39.59 22.64 -37.60
C LEU A 38 -39.43 24.07 -37.10
N HIS A 39 -40.52 24.67 -36.66
CA HIS A 39 -40.59 26.03 -36.08
C HIS A 39 -39.72 26.21 -34.86
N ILE A 40 -39.21 27.43 -34.67
CA ILE A 40 -38.23 27.88 -33.63
C ILE A 40 -38.58 27.43 -32.21
N GLN A 41 -39.86 27.24 -31.89
CA GLN A 41 -40.33 26.89 -30.53
C GLN A 41 -39.93 25.48 -30.04
N TYR A 42 -39.56 24.56 -30.96
CA TYR A 42 -39.11 23.21 -30.62
C TYR A 42 -37.59 23.09 -30.43
N ILE A 43 -36.84 24.11 -30.85
CA ILE A 43 -35.36 24.09 -30.89
C ILE A 43 -34.77 24.02 -29.47
N THR A 44 -35.34 24.78 -28.51
CA THR A 44 -34.86 24.82 -27.11
C THR A 44 -35.07 23.47 -26.40
N ASN A 45 -36.19 22.80 -26.67
CA ASN A 45 -36.50 21.50 -26.08
C ASN A 45 -35.57 20.40 -26.63
N ILE A 46 -35.28 20.45 -27.93
CA ILE A 46 -34.38 19.48 -28.59
C ILE A 46 -32.95 19.67 -28.12
N SER A 47 -32.48 20.92 -27.98
CA SER A 47 -31.12 21.20 -27.47
C SER A 47 -30.94 20.76 -26.00
N LEU A 48 -31.98 20.93 -25.18
CA LEU A 48 -31.97 20.44 -23.80
C LEU A 48 -31.94 18.91 -23.74
N CYS A 49 -32.75 18.23 -24.55
CA CYS A 49 -32.73 16.77 -24.66
C CYS A 49 -31.37 16.24 -25.13
N MET A 50 -30.72 16.94 -26.09
CA MET A 50 -29.35 16.60 -26.51
C MET A 50 -28.33 16.76 -25.38
N ALA A 51 -28.39 17.86 -24.67
CA ALA A 51 -27.48 18.09 -23.55
C ALA A 51 -27.62 17.01 -22.47
N ILE A 52 -28.86 16.65 -22.15
CA ILE A 52 -29.16 15.56 -21.19
C ILE A 52 -28.65 14.22 -21.73
N TYR A 53 -28.85 13.91 -22.99
CA TYR A 53 -28.39 12.67 -23.62
C TYR A 53 -26.84 12.59 -23.60
N LEU A 54 -26.16 13.67 -23.97
CA LEU A 54 -24.68 13.72 -23.94
C LEU A 54 -24.14 13.59 -22.51
N TYR A 55 -24.79 14.22 -21.54
CA TYR A 55 -24.44 14.10 -20.13
C TYR A 55 -24.60 12.67 -19.61
N ILE A 56 -25.72 12.03 -19.91
CA ILE A 56 -26.00 10.64 -19.54
C ILE A 56 -24.98 9.69 -20.20
N SER A 57 -24.72 9.89 -21.51
CA SER A 57 -23.75 9.08 -22.26
C SER A 57 -22.35 9.24 -21.74
N TYR A 58 -21.92 10.46 -21.38
CA TYR A 58 -20.64 10.73 -20.75
C TYR A 58 -20.54 10.04 -19.36
N TRP A 59 -21.59 10.16 -18.55
CA TRP A 59 -21.62 9.54 -17.23
C TRP A 59 -21.58 8.02 -17.32
N PHE A 60 -22.31 7.43 -18.27
CA PHE A 60 -22.30 5.99 -18.53
C PHE A 60 -20.93 5.51 -19.04
N ALA A 61 -20.32 6.22 -19.98
CA ALA A 61 -18.98 5.92 -20.48
C ALA A 61 -17.93 5.99 -19.35
N LYS A 62 -18.02 6.99 -18.48
CA LYS A 62 -17.14 7.13 -17.30
C LYS A 62 -17.35 6.00 -16.28
N LYS A 63 -18.58 5.53 -16.10
CA LYS A 63 -18.90 4.39 -15.22
C LYS A 63 -18.34 3.09 -15.81
N LEU A 64 -18.50 2.88 -17.11
CA LEU A 64 -18.01 1.70 -17.83
C LEU A 64 -16.48 1.66 -17.84
N HIS A 65 -15.83 2.80 -18.07
CA HIS A 65 -14.36 2.91 -18.01
C HIS A 65 -13.83 2.52 -16.63
N ARG A 66 -14.45 3.01 -15.55
CA ARG A 66 -14.07 2.62 -14.18
C ARG A 66 -14.29 1.13 -13.89
N GLN A 67 -15.35 0.52 -14.43
CA GLN A 67 -15.57 -0.92 -14.29
C GLN A 67 -14.52 -1.72 -15.06
N LEU A 68 -14.20 -1.29 -16.29
CA LEU A 68 -13.17 -1.93 -17.11
C LEU A 68 -11.79 -1.85 -16.45
N ASP A 69 -11.43 -0.69 -15.90
CA ASP A 69 -10.16 -0.53 -15.17
C ASP A 69 -10.05 -1.44 -13.95
N ARG A 70 -11.17 -1.60 -13.21
CA ARG A 70 -11.22 -2.56 -12.09
C ARG A 70 -11.03 -4.00 -12.56
N SER A 71 -11.79 -4.42 -13.57
CA SER A 71 -11.67 -5.77 -14.12
C SER A 71 -10.29 -6.05 -14.71
N LEU A 72 -9.67 -5.06 -15.38
CA LEU A 72 -8.31 -5.18 -15.87
C LEU A 72 -7.27 -5.26 -14.73
N HIS A 73 -7.52 -4.52 -13.65
CA HIS A 73 -6.68 -4.61 -12.47
C HIS A 73 -6.79 -5.99 -11.83
N GLU A 74 -8.01 -6.51 -11.65
CA GLU A 74 -8.27 -7.85 -11.12
C GLU A 74 -7.62 -8.95 -11.99
N LEU A 75 -7.75 -8.86 -13.31
CA LEU A 75 -7.11 -9.79 -14.25
C LEU A 75 -5.57 -9.72 -14.19
N ARG A 76 -5.01 -8.52 -14.03
CA ARG A 76 -3.56 -8.34 -13.85
C ARG A 76 -3.08 -8.93 -12.51
N MET A 77 -3.87 -8.76 -11.47
CA MET A 77 -3.57 -9.36 -10.17
C MET A 77 -3.64 -10.89 -10.25
N GLN A 78 -4.69 -11.43 -10.86
CA GLN A 78 -4.87 -12.86 -11.08
C GLN A 78 -3.75 -13.48 -11.95
N SER A 79 -3.25 -12.74 -12.97
CA SER A 79 -2.11 -13.19 -13.78
C SER A 79 -0.77 -13.14 -13.04
N ARG A 80 -0.63 -12.28 -12.03
CA ARG A 80 0.50 -12.27 -11.11
C ARG A 80 0.42 -13.42 -10.10
N GLU A 81 -0.79 -13.85 -9.75
CA GLU A 81 -1.02 -15.00 -8.86
C GLU A 81 -0.47 -16.33 -9.39
N SER A 82 -0.31 -16.45 -10.69
CA SER A 82 0.19 -17.67 -11.33
C SER A 82 1.72 -17.81 -11.35
N LYS A 83 2.48 -16.75 -10.98
CA LYS A 83 3.95 -16.86 -10.92
C LYS A 83 4.37 -17.32 -9.53
N PRO A 84 5.17 -18.39 -9.41
CA PRO A 84 5.79 -18.73 -8.14
C PRO A 84 6.66 -17.55 -7.68
N VAL A 85 6.71 -17.31 -6.39
CA VAL A 85 7.63 -16.35 -5.78
C VAL A 85 9.03 -16.94 -5.91
N SER A 86 10.02 -16.17 -6.34
CA SER A 86 11.39 -16.63 -6.39
C SER A 86 11.98 -16.80 -4.99
N ASP A 87 12.97 -17.68 -4.84
CA ASP A 87 13.67 -17.85 -3.57
C ASP A 87 14.34 -16.52 -3.13
N GLU A 88 14.81 -15.74 -4.09
CA GLU A 88 15.36 -14.41 -3.85
C GLU A 88 14.31 -13.44 -3.27
N ASP A 89 13.13 -13.36 -3.87
CA ASP A 89 12.02 -12.53 -3.35
C ASP A 89 11.58 -12.99 -1.95
N MET A 90 11.63 -14.30 -1.69
CA MET A 90 11.33 -14.85 -0.37
C MET A 90 12.40 -14.49 0.65
N GLU A 91 13.67 -14.49 0.28
CA GLU A 91 14.77 -14.10 1.15
C GLU A 91 14.68 -12.62 1.53
N TRP A 92 14.39 -11.73 0.57
CA TRP A 92 14.11 -10.32 0.84
C TRP A 92 12.99 -10.16 1.86
N THR A 93 11.88 -10.86 1.66
CA THR A 93 10.74 -10.85 2.58
C THR A 93 11.12 -11.39 3.95
N ALA A 94 11.93 -12.45 4.01
CA ALA A 94 12.35 -13.04 5.28
C ALA A 94 13.24 -12.11 6.10
N TYR A 95 14.17 -11.38 5.48
CA TYR A 95 14.95 -10.33 6.16
C TYR A 95 14.06 -9.21 6.68
N HIS A 96 13.10 -8.76 5.88
CA HIS A 96 12.14 -7.73 6.24
C HIS A 96 11.33 -8.11 7.49
N GLU A 97 10.67 -9.25 7.45
CA GLU A 97 9.82 -9.73 8.57
C GLU A 97 10.65 -10.10 9.81
N ALA A 98 11.85 -10.68 9.63
CA ALA A 98 12.76 -10.92 10.73
C ALA A 98 13.21 -9.62 11.41
N GLY A 99 13.44 -8.56 10.63
CA GLY A 99 13.75 -7.22 11.15
C GLY A 99 12.63 -6.68 12.04
N HIS A 100 11.40 -6.71 11.58
CA HIS A 100 10.23 -6.30 12.37
C HIS A 100 10.10 -7.11 13.67
N ALA A 101 10.20 -8.42 13.58
CA ALA A 101 10.03 -9.31 14.72
C ALA A 101 11.12 -9.11 15.78
N LEU A 102 12.39 -9.05 15.35
CA LEU A 102 13.52 -8.88 16.26
C LEU A 102 13.44 -7.54 17.00
N VAL A 103 13.19 -6.44 16.27
CA VAL A 103 13.06 -5.13 16.90
C VAL A 103 11.86 -5.10 17.85
N ALA A 104 10.70 -5.63 17.44
CA ALA A 104 9.53 -5.71 18.30
C ALA A 104 9.82 -6.43 19.62
N ARG A 105 10.58 -7.53 19.56
CA ARG A 105 10.97 -8.31 20.74
C ARG A 105 11.92 -7.55 21.67
N LEU A 106 12.89 -6.82 21.11
CA LEU A 106 13.94 -6.13 21.88
C LEU A 106 13.48 -4.80 22.47
N VAL A 107 12.57 -4.07 21.81
CA VAL A 107 12.22 -2.71 22.25
C VAL A 107 11.00 -2.66 23.17
N SER A 108 10.19 -3.71 23.22
CA SER A 108 8.93 -3.63 23.96
C SER A 108 8.48 -4.97 24.54
N ASN A 109 8.42 -5.04 25.87
CA ASN A 109 7.77 -6.13 26.59
C ASN A 109 6.24 -6.12 26.44
N ASP A 110 5.67 -5.03 25.94
CA ASP A 110 4.23 -4.86 25.73
C ASP A 110 3.75 -5.37 24.37
N LEU A 111 4.67 -5.58 23.42
CA LEU A 111 4.34 -6.15 22.12
C LEU A 111 4.48 -7.68 22.17
N ARG A 112 3.37 -8.36 21.89
CA ARG A 112 3.32 -9.81 21.74
C ARG A 112 3.29 -10.15 20.26
N ILE A 113 4.26 -10.92 19.78
CA ILE A 113 4.29 -11.37 18.40
C ILE A 113 3.44 -12.63 18.29
N LYS A 114 2.36 -12.56 17.52
CA LYS A 114 1.39 -13.65 17.35
C LYS A 114 1.77 -14.63 16.24
N SER A 115 2.33 -14.09 15.18
CA SER A 115 2.80 -14.91 14.06
C SER A 115 3.73 -14.10 13.17
N ILE A 116 4.59 -14.80 12.46
CA ILE A 116 5.41 -14.29 11.37
C ILE A 116 5.15 -15.17 10.16
N THR A 117 4.95 -14.59 8.99
CA THR A 117 4.82 -15.32 7.74
C THR A 117 5.55 -14.62 6.61
N ILE A 118 6.17 -15.41 5.75
CA ILE A 118 6.73 -14.96 4.47
C ILE A 118 5.96 -15.53 3.29
N ILE A 119 4.81 -16.18 3.56
CA ILE A 119 3.89 -16.65 2.53
C ILE A 119 3.09 -15.47 2.01
N PRO A 120 3.20 -15.12 0.72
CA PRO A 120 2.46 -14.00 0.17
C PRO A 120 0.96 -14.21 0.22
N ASN A 121 0.23 -13.21 0.71
CA ASN A 121 -1.21 -13.17 0.59
C ASN A 121 -1.62 -12.06 -0.37
N ARG A 122 -1.84 -12.43 -1.62
CA ARG A 122 -2.13 -11.48 -2.70
C ARG A 122 -3.52 -10.87 -2.59
N SER A 123 -4.47 -11.54 -1.94
CA SER A 123 -5.79 -10.98 -1.68
C SER A 123 -5.74 -9.84 -0.65
N GLN A 124 -4.79 -9.90 0.27
CA GLN A 124 -4.54 -8.86 1.27
C GLN A 124 -3.35 -7.95 0.92
N HIS A 125 -2.73 -8.15 -0.24
CA HIS A 125 -1.66 -7.30 -0.79
C HIS A 125 -0.39 -7.21 0.07
N TYR A 126 0.04 -8.32 0.68
CA TYR A 126 1.33 -8.38 1.37
C TYR A 126 2.18 -9.58 0.89
N SER A 127 3.50 -9.42 0.92
CA SER A 127 4.47 -10.49 0.64
C SER A 127 4.81 -11.29 1.88
N GLY A 128 4.87 -10.64 3.04
CA GLY A 128 5.05 -11.20 4.36
C GLY A 128 4.27 -10.39 5.39
N GLN A 129 4.23 -10.86 6.63
CA GLN A 129 3.58 -10.14 7.73
C GLN A 129 4.07 -10.60 9.10
N VAL A 130 4.44 -9.66 9.96
CA VAL A 130 4.51 -9.86 11.41
C VAL A 130 3.21 -9.37 12.05
N ARG A 131 2.49 -10.27 12.72
CA ARG A 131 1.29 -9.90 13.48
C ARG A 131 1.64 -9.72 14.94
N THR A 132 1.39 -8.52 15.46
CA THR A 132 1.60 -8.18 16.86
C THR A 132 0.28 -7.86 17.55
N ASP A 133 0.25 -8.10 18.85
CA ASP A 133 -0.83 -7.68 19.74
C ASP A 133 -0.23 -6.87 20.90
N LYS A 134 -0.96 -5.86 21.38
CA LYS A 134 -0.51 -5.03 22.50
C LYS A 134 -1.10 -5.56 23.80
N LYS A 135 -0.25 -5.82 24.78
CA LYS A 135 -0.69 -6.22 26.13
C LYS A 135 -1.36 -5.08 26.89
N ASN A 136 -0.87 -3.85 26.69
CA ASN A 136 -1.36 -2.65 27.38
C ASN A 136 -1.87 -1.60 26.39
N HIS A 137 -2.91 -0.88 26.79
CA HIS A 137 -3.52 0.19 25.99
C HIS A 137 -2.92 1.58 26.24
N ASN A 138 -1.92 1.70 27.12
CA ASN A 138 -1.31 2.98 27.42
C ASN A 138 -0.37 3.42 26.30
N HIS A 139 -0.70 4.53 25.66
CA HIS A 139 0.12 5.16 24.64
C HIS A 139 1.08 6.16 25.29
N THR A 140 2.25 5.72 25.72
CA THR A 140 3.32 6.60 26.19
C THR A 140 4.21 7.02 25.02
N ALA A 141 4.97 8.14 25.17
CA ALA A 141 5.92 8.57 24.17
C ALA A 141 6.93 7.45 23.81
N SER A 142 7.40 6.70 24.82
CA SER A 142 8.30 5.55 24.63
C SER A 142 7.65 4.47 23.76
N ASN A 143 6.38 4.15 24.00
CA ASN A 143 5.66 3.14 23.22
C ASN A 143 5.44 3.61 21.77
N MET A 144 5.21 4.91 21.56
CA MET A 144 5.11 5.49 20.22
C MET A 144 6.45 5.40 19.48
N LEU A 145 7.56 5.78 20.13
CA LEU A 145 8.91 5.66 19.56
C LEU A 145 9.28 4.20 19.27
N ASN A 146 8.89 3.26 20.13
CA ASN A 146 9.08 1.83 19.87
C ASN A 146 8.28 1.34 18.65
N SER A 147 7.04 1.81 18.49
CA SER A 147 6.23 1.51 17.30
C SER A 147 6.88 2.05 16.02
N ILE A 148 7.49 3.23 16.07
CA ILE A 148 8.23 3.83 14.95
C ILE A 148 9.46 2.96 14.61
N LYS A 149 10.26 2.52 15.63
CA LYS A 149 11.40 1.62 15.41
C LYS A 149 10.98 0.32 14.73
N VAL A 150 9.89 -0.30 15.22
CA VAL A 150 9.35 -1.53 14.61
C VAL A 150 8.96 -1.29 13.16
N SER A 151 8.26 -0.18 12.85
CA SER A 151 7.89 0.15 11.48
C SER A 151 9.09 0.39 10.55
N LEU A 152 10.19 0.91 11.05
CA LEU A 152 11.41 1.14 10.26
C LEU A 152 12.27 -0.11 10.08
N ALA A 153 12.07 -1.13 10.92
CA ALA A 153 12.98 -2.25 11.07
C ALA A 153 13.13 -3.12 9.82
N GLY A 154 12.01 -3.41 9.11
CA GLY A 154 12.04 -4.21 7.88
C GLY A 154 12.91 -3.57 6.81
N MET A 155 12.67 -2.29 6.50
CA MET A 155 13.49 -1.54 5.54
C MET A 155 14.97 -1.51 5.93
N ILE A 156 15.26 -1.32 7.21
CA ILE A 156 16.65 -1.23 7.68
C ILE A 156 17.33 -2.59 7.64
N ALA A 157 16.61 -3.68 7.89
CA ALA A 157 17.13 -5.04 7.74
C ALA A 157 17.51 -5.33 6.28
N GLU A 158 16.66 -4.94 5.32
CA GLU A 158 16.99 -5.00 3.88
C GLU A 158 18.23 -4.16 3.55
N ASP A 159 18.28 -2.89 4.00
CA ASP A 159 19.42 -1.99 3.78
C ASP A 159 20.75 -2.59 4.30
N ILE A 160 20.73 -3.33 5.42
CA ILE A 160 21.94 -3.97 5.97
C ILE A 160 22.30 -5.21 5.17
N ALA A 161 21.30 -6.04 4.79
CA ALA A 161 21.52 -7.30 4.09
C ALA A 161 21.98 -7.10 2.63
N PHE A 162 21.34 -6.18 1.91
CA PHE A 162 21.46 -6.03 0.46
C PHE A 162 22.05 -4.69 0.02
N ASN A 163 22.32 -3.77 0.95
CA ASN A 163 22.73 -2.38 0.69
C ASN A 163 21.70 -1.57 -0.12
N GLU A 164 20.45 -2.00 -0.12
CA GLU A 164 19.27 -1.36 -0.71
C GLU A 164 18.01 -1.91 -0.06
N HIS A 165 16.86 -1.28 -0.32
CA HIS A 165 15.57 -1.78 0.16
C HIS A 165 14.52 -1.81 -0.93
N ALA A 166 13.57 -2.72 -0.82
CA ALA A 166 12.50 -2.92 -1.78
C ALA A 166 11.36 -1.91 -1.61
N VAL A 167 10.56 -1.75 -2.66
CA VAL A 167 9.36 -0.88 -2.66
C VAL A 167 8.32 -1.33 -1.63
N GLY A 168 8.39 -2.58 -1.15
CA GLY A 168 7.50 -3.17 -0.15
C GLY A 168 7.45 -2.40 1.16
N CYS A 169 8.55 -1.74 1.56
CA CYS A 169 8.65 -0.94 2.80
C CYS A 169 7.76 0.32 2.82
N ARG A 170 7.07 0.65 1.71
CA ARG A 170 6.24 1.86 1.59
C ARG A 170 5.17 1.98 2.67
N THR A 171 4.52 0.88 3.02
CA THR A 171 3.46 0.87 4.04
C THR A 171 4.01 1.15 5.42
N ASP A 172 5.14 0.55 5.75
CA ASP A 172 5.81 0.70 7.05
C ASP A 172 6.37 2.11 7.24
N LEU A 173 6.97 2.68 6.18
CA LEU A 173 7.39 4.08 6.18
C LEU A 173 6.23 5.05 6.38
N ARG A 174 5.07 4.76 5.79
CA ARG A 174 3.86 5.56 6.04
C ARG A 174 3.42 5.43 7.49
N HIS A 175 3.36 4.22 8.05
CA HIS A 175 3.01 4.00 9.45
C HIS A 175 3.99 4.70 10.40
N ALA A 176 5.30 4.66 10.12
CA ALA A 176 6.29 5.39 10.90
C ALA A 176 6.01 6.89 10.89
N LYS A 177 5.77 7.48 9.72
CA LYS A 177 5.43 8.90 9.57
C LYS A 177 4.14 9.26 10.27
N ASP A 178 3.06 8.50 10.05
CA ASP A 178 1.75 8.75 10.67
C ASP A 178 1.85 8.71 12.20
N ASN A 179 2.62 7.76 12.76
CA ASN A 179 2.87 7.68 14.20
C ASN A 179 3.61 8.91 14.74
N VAL A 180 4.62 9.43 14.01
CA VAL A 180 5.32 10.66 14.43
C VAL A 180 4.38 11.86 14.42
N TYR A 181 3.62 12.06 13.34
CA TYR A 181 2.67 13.17 13.29
C TYR A 181 1.59 13.06 14.36
N HIS A 182 1.05 11.86 14.58
CA HIS A 182 0.09 11.62 15.67
C HIS A 182 0.69 11.96 17.05
N MET A 183 1.94 11.55 17.30
CA MET A 183 2.67 11.86 18.52
C MET A 183 2.82 13.37 18.74
N LEU A 184 3.16 14.11 17.68
CA LEU A 184 3.43 15.54 17.77
C LEU A 184 2.15 16.38 17.80
N GLN A 185 1.18 16.10 16.93
CA GLN A 185 -0.01 16.93 16.73
C GLN A 185 -1.14 16.60 17.68
N ASP A 186 -1.42 15.30 17.89
CA ASP A 186 -2.61 14.89 18.63
C ASP A 186 -2.31 14.61 20.10
N LEU A 187 -1.10 14.13 20.40
CA LEU A 187 -0.72 13.72 21.75
C LEU A 187 0.20 14.73 22.47
N ASN A 188 0.64 15.78 21.77
CA ASN A 188 1.57 16.80 22.32
C ASN A 188 2.81 16.19 22.99
N MET A 189 3.39 15.13 22.40
CA MET A 189 4.57 14.41 22.91
C MET A 189 5.88 14.92 22.28
N GLY A 190 5.85 16.05 21.57
CA GLY A 190 7.02 16.70 20.98
C GLY A 190 7.71 17.67 21.96
N LYS A 191 8.70 18.38 21.44
CA LYS A 191 9.39 19.45 22.19
C LYS A 191 8.52 20.69 22.40
N LYS A 192 7.49 20.85 21.57
CA LYS A 192 6.56 21.98 21.58
C LYS A 192 5.12 21.52 21.66
N ILE A 193 4.29 22.34 22.31
CA ILE A 193 2.83 22.14 22.37
C ILE A 193 2.15 22.73 21.13
N ILE A 194 2.70 23.82 20.60
CA ILE A 194 2.15 24.53 19.44
C ILE A 194 3.30 24.74 18.44
N TYR A 195 3.05 24.41 17.19
CA TYR A 195 3.91 24.68 16.06
C TYR A 195 3.41 25.91 15.31
N ASN A 196 4.29 26.87 15.01
CA ASN A 196 3.92 28.11 14.34
C ASN A 196 3.50 27.90 12.89
N ASP A 197 4.16 26.93 12.22
CA ASP A 197 3.84 26.54 10.86
C ASP A 197 4.15 25.06 10.62
N LYS A 198 3.76 24.58 9.43
CA LYS A 198 3.99 23.20 9.02
C LYS A 198 5.47 22.84 8.90
N ARG A 199 6.34 23.79 8.55
CA ARG A 199 7.78 23.53 8.35
C ARG A 199 8.45 23.19 9.66
N GLU A 200 8.05 23.85 10.74
CA GLU A 200 8.57 23.59 12.08
C GLU A 200 8.16 22.19 12.55
N LEU A 201 6.90 21.80 12.33
CA LEU A 201 6.39 20.47 12.62
C LEU A 201 7.11 19.39 11.79
N ASP A 202 7.24 19.61 10.48
CA ASP A 202 7.90 18.68 9.57
C ASP A 202 9.39 18.51 9.92
N ALA A 203 10.07 19.57 10.38
CA ALA A 203 11.46 19.51 10.81
C ALA A 203 11.65 18.64 12.08
N GLU A 204 10.75 18.78 13.08
CA GLU A 204 10.81 17.94 14.26
C GLU A 204 10.43 16.49 13.94
N ALA A 205 9.43 16.28 13.08
CA ALA A 205 9.05 14.94 12.62
C ALA A 205 10.21 14.23 11.91
N GLU A 206 10.90 14.93 11.01
CA GLU A 206 12.08 14.40 10.31
C GLU A 206 13.21 14.08 11.30
N GLN A 207 13.47 14.96 12.26
CA GLN A 207 14.48 14.71 13.30
C GLN A 207 14.19 13.42 14.06
N ILE A 208 12.95 13.22 14.52
CA ILE A 208 12.55 12.01 15.25
C ILE A 208 12.73 10.76 14.38
N LEU A 209 12.27 10.81 13.11
CA LEU A 209 12.43 9.67 12.19
C LEU A 209 13.89 9.30 11.97
N GLN A 210 14.79 10.28 11.82
CA GLN A 210 16.21 10.03 11.63
C GLN A 210 16.86 9.47 12.91
N GLU A 211 16.53 10.03 14.09
CA GLU A 211 17.02 9.52 15.36
C GLU A 211 16.61 8.05 15.58
N GLU A 212 15.33 7.73 15.34
CA GLU A 212 14.82 6.37 15.52
C GLU A 212 15.35 5.41 14.44
N LYS A 213 15.60 5.89 13.20
CA LYS A 213 16.28 5.13 12.16
C LYS A 213 17.70 4.72 12.59
N VAL A 214 18.46 5.65 13.15
CA VAL A 214 19.83 5.38 13.65
C VAL A 214 19.81 4.36 14.80
N LYS A 215 18.89 4.55 15.78
CA LYS A 215 18.73 3.62 16.90
C LYS A 215 18.33 2.22 16.44
N THR A 216 17.39 2.14 15.49
CA THR A 216 16.91 0.87 14.93
C THR A 216 18.04 0.14 14.18
N ARG A 217 18.82 0.87 13.36
CA ARG A 217 19.99 0.30 12.68
C ARG A 217 20.99 -0.26 13.67
N LYS A 218 21.25 0.47 14.75
CA LYS A 218 22.14 -0.02 15.81
C LYS A 218 21.62 -1.32 16.45
N ILE A 219 20.31 -1.36 16.82
CA ILE A 219 19.69 -2.56 17.40
C ILE A 219 19.87 -3.76 16.46
N LEU A 220 19.58 -3.59 15.17
CA LEU A 220 19.70 -4.67 14.18
C LEU A 220 21.16 -5.10 13.97
N THR A 221 22.08 -4.15 13.91
CA THR A 221 23.52 -4.45 13.73
C THR A 221 24.09 -5.18 14.95
N ASP A 222 23.76 -4.74 16.17
CA ASP A 222 24.22 -5.37 17.40
C ASP A 222 23.66 -6.80 17.57
N ASN A 223 22.54 -7.11 16.94
CA ASN A 223 21.86 -8.41 17.02
C ASN A 223 21.77 -9.11 15.65
N TRP A 224 22.69 -8.81 14.74
CA TRP A 224 22.62 -9.27 13.36
C TRP A 224 22.61 -10.80 13.23
N SER A 225 23.38 -11.51 14.04
CA SER A 225 23.39 -12.98 14.04
C SER A 225 22.01 -13.57 14.37
N ILE A 226 21.30 -12.99 15.34
CA ILE A 226 19.96 -13.43 15.72
C ILE A 226 18.97 -13.18 14.57
N LEU A 227 19.11 -12.03 13.88
CA LEU A 227 18.28 -11.72 12.72
C LEU A 227 18.48 -12.72 11.58
N VAL A 228 19.75 -13.05 11.27
CA VAL A 228 20.09 -14.04 10.23
C VAL A 228 19.52 -15.40 10.58
N ASP A 229 19.69 -15.87 11.82
CA ASP A 229 19.13 -17.15 12.27
C ASP A 229 17.60 -17.18 12.20
N LEU A 230 16.92 -16.06 12.54
CA LEU A 230 15.47 -15.96 12.40
C LEU A 230 15.03 -15.97 10.92
N LYS A 231 15.76 -15.27 10.06
CA LYS A 231 15.54 -15.28 8.62
C LYS A 231 15.69 -16.70 8.06
N ASP A 232 16.75 -17.43 8.46
CA ASP A 232 16.97 -18.81 8.00
C ASP A 232 15.84 -19.76 8.47
N GLU A 233 15.39 -19.61 9.73
CA GLU A 233 14.24 -20.36 10.24
C GLU A 233 12.96 -20.06 9.45
N LEU A 234 12.74 -18.77 9.09
CA LEU A 234 11.60 -18.36 8.26
C LEU A 234 11.69 -18.89 6.83
N MET A 235 12.89 -18.96 6.25
CA MET A 235 13.07 -19.56 4.91
C MET A 235 12.69 -21.06 4.89
N ILE A 236 12.91 -21.76 6.01
CA ILE A 236 12.57 -23.18 6.14
C ILE A 236 11.07 -23.37 6.43
N LYS A 237 10.54 -22.63 7.42
CA LYS A 237 9.18 -22.84 7.92
C LYS A 237 8.11 -22.05 7.16
N GLN A 238 8.48 -20.92 6.59
CA GLN A 238 7.63 -19.93 5.92
C GLN A 238 6.55 -19.30 6.82
N TYR A 239 6.23 -19.93 7.93
CA TYR A 239 5.28 -19.47 8.95
C TYR A 239 5.76 -19.91 10.33
N MET A 240 5.68 -19.01 11.31
CA MET A 240 5.92 -19.29 12.72
C MET A 240 4.77 -18.74 13.55
N ASN A 241 4.23 -19.58 14.43
CA ASN A 241 3.24 -19.19 15.43
C ASN A 241 3.92 -18.61 16.69
N GLU A 242 3.10 -18.10 17.63
CA GLU A 242 3.58 -17.45 18.86
C GLU A 242 4.52 -18.33 19.71
N GLU A 243 4.21 -19.63 19.83
CA GLU A 243 5.00 -20.57 20.62
C GLU A 243 6.39 -20.80 20.00
N GLU A 244 6.43 -21.03 18.69
CA GLU A 244 7.68 -21.18 17.93
C GLU A 244 8.56 -19.95 18.00
N ILE A 245 7.95 -18.75 17.91
CA ILE A 245 8.64 -17.46 18.00
C ILE A 245 9.24 -17.29 19.40
N ASN A 246 8.49 -17.56 20.46
CA ASN A 246 8.97 -17.50 21.82
C ASN A 246 10.11 -18.48 22.05
N THR A 247 9.94 -19.74 21.63
CA THR A 247 11.00 -20.76 21.72
C THR A 247 12.27 -20.35 20.98
N PHE A 248 12.14 -19.70 19.82
CA PHE A 248 13.27 -19.19 19.07
C PHE A 248 14.02 -18.12 19.88
N PHE A 249 13.31 -17.09 20.38
CA PHE A 249 13.97 -16.00 21.10
C PHE A 249 14.51 -16.41 22.47
N GLU A 250 13.91 -17.38 23.15
CA GLU A 250 14.40 -17.95 24.40
C GLU A 250 15.81 -18.57 24.27
N LYS A 251 16.17 -19.11 23.10
CA LYS A 251 17.53 -19.62 22.81
C LYS A 251 18.60 -18.56 22.95
N TYR A 252 18.23 -17.28 22.75
CA TYR A 252 19.13 -16.12 22.83
C TYR A 252 18.97 -15.34 24.14
N GLY A 253 18.12 -15.81 25.06
CA GLY A 253 17.85 -15.14 26.33
C GLY A 253 17.05 -13.85 26.22
N ILE A 254 16.27 -13.68 25.17
CA ILE A 254 15.42 -12.50 24.89
C ILE A 254 13.97 -12.86 24.66
#